data_bfe23b121e802b2aafe0718236f72cee
#
_entry.id   bfe23b121e802b2aafe0718236f72cee
#
_cell.length_a   1.000
_cell.length_b   1.000
_cell.length_c   1.000
_cell.angle_alpha   90.00
_cell.angle_beta   90.00
_cell.angle_gamma   90.00
#
_symmetry.space_group_name_H-M   'P 1'
#
loop_
_entity.id
_entity.type
_entity.pdbx_description
1 polymer ?
#
loop_
_entity_poly.entity_id
_entity_poly.type
_entity_poly.pdbx_seq_one_letter_code
_entity_poly.pdbx_strand_id
1 'polypeptide(L)'
;MRTGKRITAVLLLLALTISLLTACGEDKGTEKVYSYDEAVKELNAFNDQIETDTIKPRLDIYDTSSSSATLADIDTFPLTVVGDGSINIEIAAATELSAAAPDDWMNVIAERFNKEGYTVNGKRVSVTVRKITSGEVLTYMTDGDYRPDIYAPSSDAWGEMLNAKGVSTVTLSDRIAGNTAGILMEKKTYEEFTDKYGEVTLTNVLDASIAGDLTFAYTNPYTSSTGLNILTSMLYAFDSNDPLSDKAQEKLLEYQKQSPPVAYTTAILRDQASKGIIKAMVMEEQAYHNTPELKNYVYTPEGIRHDHPLYTFDYVSKDKQEAAKLFTEYCLSSESQKLADAKGFNLHNDYKSRPSGLDGAGYLAAQKIWKQSKDGGQPIIAVFVADISGSMAGTPINSLKESLLATSSYIKSDNYIGLVSYADNVHINLPIEIFDDEQRAYFSGAVKDLDIEGSTATYNAVLIALKMMLEKKQEIPNAKMMLFVLSDGDQNRGYKLDRVAPIVGGLKIPVYTIGYNLESGSRAESELKRLSGINEASLINADSNDLVNHMRNLFNVEL
;
A
#
# COMPACT_ATOMS: atom_id res chain seq x y z
N MET A 1 -62.49 26.73 -39.40
CA MET A 1 -61.10 27.10 -39.67
C MET A 1 -60.37 27.74 -38.45
N ARG A 2 -60.75 27.48 -37.20
CA ARG A 2 -60.06 28.05 -35.99
C ARG A 2 -59.40 26.99 -35.08
N THR A 3 -59.59 25.72 -35.37
CA THR A 3 -59.02 24.59 -34.58
C THR A 3 -57.68 24.10 -35.09
N GLY A 4 -57.35 24.28 -36.41
CA GLY A 4 -56.08 23.84 -36.97
C GLY A 4 -54.85 24.69 -36.61
N LYS A 5 -55.04 25.99 -36.34
CA LYS A 5 -53.93 26.90 -36.00
C LYS A 5 -53.48 26.79 -34.52
N ARG A 6 -54.33 26.23 -33.65
CA ARG A 6 -53.92 26.00 -32.22
C ARG A 6 -53.14 24.71 -32.00
N ILE A 7 -53.37 23.71 -32.83
CA ILE A 7 -52.64 22.43 -32.76
C ILE A 7 -51.22 22.61 -33.33
N THR A 8 -51.03 23.40 -34.38
CA THR A 8 -49.70 23.67 -34.94
C THR A 8 -48.83 24.53 -34.01
N ALA A 9 -49.44 25.46 -33.25
CA ALA A 9 -48.70 26.29 -32.29
C ALA A 9 -48.29 25.49 -31.04
N VAL A 10 -49.11 24.51 -30.58
CA VAL A 10 -48.78 23.62 -29.44
C VAL A 10 -47.70 22.60 -29.84
N LEU A 11 -47.71 22.08 -31.05
CA LEU A 11 -46.66 21.19 -31.54
C LEU A 11 -45.32 21.91 -31.79
N LEU A 12 -45.32 23.18 -32.20
CA LEU A 12 -44.11 23.98 -32.30
C LEU A 12 -43.56 24.39 -30.91
N LEU A 13 -44.42 24.65 -29.92
CA LEU A 13 -43.95 24.88 -28.53
C LEU A 13 -43.41 23.60 -27.88
N LEU A 14 -44.00 22.44 -28.15
CA LEU A 14 -43.43 21.16 -27.65
C LEU A 14 -42.12 20.82 -28.33
N ALA A 15 -41.95 21.10 -29.60
CA ALA A 15 -40.67 20.90 -30.31
C ALA A 15 -39.56 21.86 -29.81
N LEU A 16 -39.90 23.11 -29.43
CA LEU A 16 -38.94 24.05 -28.84
C LEU A 16 -38.60 23.75 -27.37
N THR A 17 -39.53 23.13 -26.60
CA THR A 17 -39.23 22.71 -25.22
C THR A 17 -38.42 21.42 -25.16
N ILE A 18 -38.55 20.54 -26.16
CA ILE A 18 -37.69 19.34 -26.26
C ILE A 18 -36.26 19.71 -26.72
N SER A 19 -36.10 20.72 -27.57
CA SER A 19 -34.77 21.24 -27.98
C SER A 19 -34.07 22.10 -26.90
N LEU A 20 -34.81 22.59 -25.89
CA LEU A 20 -34.22 23.33 -24.74
C LEU A 20 -33.91 22.40 -23.52
N LEU A 21 -34.44 21.16 -23.50
CA LEU A 21 -34.12 20.17 -22.50
C LEU A 21 -32.92 19.28 -22.88
N THR A 22 -32.44 19.38 -24.12
CA THR A 22 -31.19 18.72 -24.56
C THR A 22 -29.95 19.64 -24.51
N ALA A 23 -30.08 20.86 -24.03
CA ALA A 23 -28.97 21.83 -23.96
C ALA A 23 -28.44 22.09 -22.54
N CYS A 24 -28.86 21.31 -21.54
CA CYS A 24 -28.32 21.30 -20.16
C CYS A 24 -28.11 19.86 -19.67
N GLY A 25 -27.60 18.97 -20.51
CA GLY A 25 -26.84 17.85 -20.11
C GLY A 25 -25.38 18.27 -20.15
N GLU A 26 -24.70 18.38 -19.04
CA GLU A 26 -23.26 18.26 -19.06
C GLU A 26 -22.97 16.97 -19.82
N ASP A 27 -22.41 17.12 -21.01
CA ASP A 27 -21.80 16.05 -21.77
C ASP A 27 -20.64 15.58 -20.88
N LYS A 28 -20.90 14.64 -19.97
CA LYS A 28 -19.87 13.75 -19.47
C LYS A 28 -19.43 12.98 -20.70
N GLY A 29 -18.53 13.59 -21.45
CA GLY A 29 -17.90 12.99 -22.59
C GLY A 29 -17.43 11.62 -22.12
N THR A 30 -17.96 10.56 -22.72
CA THR A 30 -17.42 9.21 -22.53
C THR A 30 -15.94 9.32 -22.85
N GLU A 31 -15.07 9.17 -21.84
CA GLU A 31 -13.63 9.20 -22.05
C GLU A 31 -13.32 8.24 -23.20
N LYS A 32 -12.59 8.74 -24.19
CA LYS A 32 -12.24 7.95 -25.37
C LYS A 32 -11.37 6.78 -24.90
N VAL A 33 -11.89 5.56 -25.01
CA VAL A 33 -11.16 4.34 -24.66
C VAL A 33 -10.49 3.81 -25.92
N TYR A 34 -9.17 3.72 -25.91
CA TYR A 34 -8.42 3.09 -26.99
C TYR A 34 -8.35 1.57 -26.78
N SER A 35 -8.40 0.81 -27.89
CA SER A 35 -7.87 -0.56 -27.89
C SER A 35 -6.34 -0.52 -27.73
N TYR A 36 -5.73 -1.66 -27.41
CA TYR A 36 -4.28 -1.75 -27.27
C TYR A 36 -3.55 -1.29 -28.54
N ASP A 37 -3.99 -1.75 -29.73
CA ASP A 37 -3.36 -1.39 -31.00
C ASP A 37 -3.50 0.10 -31.35
N GLU A 38 -4.66 0.70 -31.02
CA GLU A 38 -4.85 2.14 -31.16
C GLU A 38 -3.93 2.92 -30.22
N ALA A 39 -3.82 2.46 -28.97
CA ALA A 39 -2.96 3.09 -27.98
C ALA A 39 -1.48 3.03 -28.40
N VAL A 40 -1.00 1.89 -28.89
CA VAL A 40 0.37 1.75 -29.42
C VAL A 40 0.60 2.66 -30.63
N LYS A 41 -0.36 2.76 -31.55
CA LYS A 41 -0.26 3.63 -32.73
C LYS A 41 -0.18 5.11 -32.31
N GLU A 42 -1.06 5.54 -31.43
CA GLU A 42 -1.07 6.93 -30.94
C GLU A 42 0.18 7.23 -30.10
N LEU A 43 0.62 6.30 -29.26
CA LEU A 43 1.88 6.43 -28.52
C LEU A 43 3.04 6.74 -29.45
N ASN A 44 3.21 5.99 -30.53
CA ASN A 44 4.28 6.22 -31.48
C ASN A 44 4.15 7.60 -32.16
N ALA A 45 2.95 7.98 -32.59
CA ALA A 45 2.70 9.27 -33.23
C ALA A 45 2.99 10.47 -32.29
N PHE A 46 2.76 10.32 -30.99
CA PHE A 46 3.09 11.35 -29.99
C PHE A 46 4.60 11.38 -29.71
N ASN A 47 5.22 10.22 -29.59
CA ASN A 47 6.67 10.13 -29.32
C ASN A 47 7.50 10.74 -30.44
N ASP A 48 7.10 10.59 -31.71
CA ASP A 48 7.79 11.19 -32.87
C ASP A 48 7.84 12.73 -32.84
N GLN A 49 7.07 13.36 -31.96
CA GLN A 49 6.99 14.82 -31.77
C GLN A 49 7.66 15.29 -30.46
N ILE A 50 8.16 14.38 -29.63
CA ILE A 50 8.81 14.71 -28.37
C ILE A 50 10.33 14.71 -28.59
N GLU A 51 10.97 15.84 -28.32
CA GLU A 51 12.42 15.92 -28.29
C GLU A 51 12.96 15.21 -27.06
N THR A 52 13.86 14.25 -27.30
CA THR A 52 14.52 13.49 -26.22
C THR A 52 15.99 13.34 -26.54
N ASP A 53 16.80 13.31 -25.50
CA ASP A 53 18.19 12.90 -25.59
C ASP A 53 18.47 11.72 -24.63
N THR A 54 19.58 11.05 -24.86
CA THR A 54 20.05 9.96 -24.00
C THR A 54 21.33 10.40 -23.31
N ILE A 55 21.27 10.47 -22.00
CA ILE A 55 22.42 10.79 -21.15
C ILE A 55 23.16 9.48 -20.88
N LYS A 56 24.48 9.48 -21.11
CA LYS A 56 25.28 8.31 -20.76
C LYS A 56 25.54 8.32 -19.26
N PRO A 57 24.99 7.38 -18.47
CA PRO A 57 25.21 7.34 -17.04
C PRO A 57 26.67 7.00 -16.72
N ARG A 58 27.19 7.53 -15.62
CA ARG A 58 28.45 7.09 -15.05
C ARG A 58 28.25 5.90 -14.12
N LEU A 59 29.27 5.07 -13.98
CA LEU A 59 29.29 4.05 -12.93
C LEU A 59 29.52 4.72 -11.57
N ASP A 60 28.64 4.44 -10.62
CA ASP A 60 28.81 4.87 -9.24
C ASP A 60 28.28 3.78 -8.29
N ILE A 61 29.16 3.27 -7.46
CA ILE A 61 28.77 2.23 -6.50
C ILE A 61 28.09 2.91 -5.31
N TYR A 62 26.80 2.68 -5.17
CA TYR A 62 26.09 3.04 -3.95
C TYR A 62 26.37 1.96 -2.91
N ASP A 63 27.13 2.31 -1.88
CA ASP A 63 27.44 1.38 -0.79
C ASP A 63 26.22 1.18 0.09
N THR A 64 25.45 0.11 -0.20
CA THR A 64 24.29 -0.29 0.60
C THR A 64 24.68 -0.80 1.99
N SER A 65 25.97 -1.11 2.22
CA SER A 65 26.45 -1.57 3.53
C SER A 65 26.75 -0.40 4.47
N SER A 66 27.02 0.80 3.95
CA SER A 66 27.19 2.03 4.72
C SER A 66 25.89 2.84 4.84
N SER A 67 24.92 2.58 3.99
CA SER A 67 23.55 2.98 4.16
C SER A 67 22.85 1.85 4.94
N SER A 68 22.83 1.95 6.27
CA SER A 68 21.53 1.74 6.89
C SER A 68 20.59 2.56 6.00
N ALA A 69 19.79 1.91 5.13
CA ALA A 69 18.75 2.60 4.38
C ALA A 69 18.12 3.53 5.42
N THR A 70 18.38 4.83 5.31
CA THR A 70 18.13 5.73 6.45
C THR A 70 16.64 5.63 6.62
N LEU A 71 16.22 4.88 7.65
CA LEU A 71 14.81 4.81 7.99
C LEU A 71 14.41 6.27 8.14
N ALA A 72 13.27 6.67 7.61
CA ALA A 72 12.76 8.00 7.84
C ALA A 72 12.70 8.25 9.35
N ASP A 73 12.74 9.50 9.77
CA ASP A 73 12.64 9.82 11.19
C ASP A 73 11.38 9.15 11.75
N ILE A 74 11.51 8.53 12.93
CA ILE A 74 10.37 7.88 13.61
C ILE A 74 9.21 8.84 13.84
N ASP A 75 9.48 10.14 13.91
CA ASP A 75 8.46 11.18 14.08
C ASP A 75 7.58 11.40 12.84
N THR A 76 7.88 10.77 11.70
CA THR A 76 6.96 10.67 10.56
C THR A 76 5.70 9.86 10.92
N PHE A 77 5.79 8.95 11.88
CA PHE A 77 4.65 8.24 12.45
C PHE A 77 4.04 9.07 13.59
N PRO A 78 2.78 9.55 13.43
CA PRO A 78 2.24 10.55 14.33
C PRO A 78 1.98 10.02 15.74
N LEU A 79 2.21 10.87 16.73
CA LEU A 79 1.71 10.67 18.09
C LEU A 79 0.22 11.01 18.10
N THR A 80 -0.64 10.03 18.33
CA THR A 80 -2.10 10.21 18.39
C THR A 80 -2.58 10.59 19.78
N VAL A 81 -1.81 10.24 20.82
CA VAL A 81 -1.99 10.68 22.21
C VAL A 81 -0.63 11.06 22.77
N VAL A 82 -0.55 12.18 23.47
CA VAL A 82 0.67 12.65 24.14
C VAL A 82 0.46 12.70 25.65
N GLY A 83 1.25 11.92 26.37
CA GLY A 83 1.26 11.88 27.84
C GLY A 83 2.15 12.98 28.43
N ASP A 84 1.80 13.47 29.63
CA ASP A 84 2.49 14.55 30.34
C ASP A 84 2.97 14.17 31.76
N GLY A 85 2.90 12.88 32.12
CA GLY A 85 3.32 12.37 33.43
C GLY A 85 4.84 12.32 33.59
N SER A 86 5.30 12.33 34.86
CA SER A 86 6.74 12.18 35.18
C SER A 86 7.29 10.81 34.78
N ILE A 87 6.44 9.80 34.71
CA ILE A 87 6.71 8.50 34.08
C ILE A 87 5.78 8.43 32.86
N ASN A 88 6.32 8.76 31.70
CA ASN A 88 5.60 8.64 30.45
C ASN A 88 6.07 7.39 29.69
N ILE A 89 5.14 6.50 29.31
CA ILE A 89 5.42 5.30 28.52
C ILE A 89 4.93 5.53 27.09
N GLU A 90 5.79 5.27 26.11
CA GLU A 90 5.42 5.31 24.70
C GLU A 90 5.00 3.94 24.21
N ILE A 91 3.84 3.88 23.56
CA ILE A 91 3.27 2.69 22.94
C ILE A 91 3.36 2.84 21.43
N ALA A 92 4.06 1.91 20.77
CA ALA A 92 3.96 1.70 19.34
C ALA A 92 2.72 0.82 19.06
N ALA A 93 1.65 1.41 18.55
CA ALA A 93 0.36 0.75 18.39
C ALA A 93 -0.04 0.58 16.92
N ALA A 94 -0.53 -0.62 16.59
CA ALA A 94 -1.08 -0.95 15.27
C ALA A 94 -2.20 0.01 14.85
N THR A 95 -2.32 0.22 13.54
CA THR A 95 -3.19 1.27 12.98
C THR A 95 -4.67 1.06 13.28
N GLU A 96 -5.16 -0.16 13.36
CA GLU A 96 -6.54 -0.51 13.71
C GLU A 96 -6.88 -0.22 15.18
N LEU A 97 -5.88 -0.01 16.04
CA LEU A 97 -6.04 0.39 17.44
C LEU A 97 -5.94 1.90 17.63
N SER A 98 -5.18 2.60 16.76
CA SER A 98 -4.65 3.94 17.02
C SER A 98 -4.87 4.96 15.89
N ALA A 99 -5.68 4.63 14.87
CA ALA A 99 -6.04 5.58 13.81
C ALA A 99 -7.10 6.59 14.28
N ALA A 100 -7.74 7.30 13.34
CA ALA A 100 -8.90 8.12 13.65
C ALA A 100 -10.14 7.24 13.91
N ALA A 101 -11.14 7.79 14.61
CA ALA A 101 -12.39 7.07 14.85
C ALA A 101 -13.01 6.54 13.54
N PRO A 102 -13.54 5.31 13.53
CA PRO A 102 -13.81 4.44 14.69
C PRO A 102 -12.63 3.54 15.13
N ASP A 103 -11.49 3.56 14.44
CA ASP A 103 -10.33 2.68 14.66
C ASP A 103 -9.35 3.27 15.73
N ASP A 104 -9.87 3.86 16.79
CA ASP A 104 -9.16 4.67 17.80
C ASP A 104 -9.27 4.12 19.23
N TRP A 105 -9.53 2.83 19.40
CA TRP A 105 -9.76 2.25 20.73
C TRP A 105 -8.61 2.53 21.69
N MET A 106 -7.37 2.31 21.30
CA MET A 106 -6.18 2.55 22.12
C MET A 106 -6.03 4.03 22.49
N ASN A 107 -6.33 4.93 21.56
CA ASN A 107 -6.26 6.38 21.81
C ASN A 107 -7.24 6.79 22.92
N VAL A 108 -8.49 6.33 22.84
CA VAL A 108 -9.50 6.62 23.86
C VAL A 108 -9.12 6.04 25.21
N ILE A 109 -8.58 4.81 25.24
CA ILE A 109 -8.11 4.18 26.49
C ILE A 109 -6.94 4.95 27.10
N ALA A 110 -5.94 5.32 26.30
CA ALA A 110 -4.78 6.09 26.74
C ALA A 110 -5.18 7.48 27.29
N GLU A 111 -6.08 8.18 26.58
CA GLU A 111 -6.60 9.47 27.07
C GLU A 111 -7.35 9.36 28.40
N ARG A 112 -8.17 8.31 28.59
CA ARG A 112 -8.88 8.05 29.85
C ARG A 112 -7.89 7.73 30.96
N PHE A 113 -6.95 6.81 30.71
CA PHE A 113 -5.90 6.44 31.66
C PHE A 113 -5.10 7.66 32.13
N ASN A 114 -4.71 8.54 31.21
CA ASN A 114 -3.98 9.76 31.51
C ASN A 114 -4.75 10.72 32.44
N LYS A 115 -6.10 10.67 32.42
CA LYS A 115 -6.97 11.49 33.28
C LYS A 115 -7.14 10.90 34.68
N GLU A 116 -6.99 9.58 34.86
CA GLU A 116 -7.19 8.92 36.16
C GLU A 116 -6.09 9.25 37.19
N GLY A 117 -4.91 9.69 36.74
CA GLY A 117 -3.84 10.14 37.62
C GLY A 117 -3.11 9.01 38.36
N TYR A 118 -2.97 7.84 37.76
CA TYR A 118 -2.18 6.74 38.30
C TYR A 118 -0.75 7.15 38.65
N THR A 119 -0.17 6.50 39.68
CA THR A 119 1.18 6.79 40.14
C THR A 119 1.98 5.53 40.35
N VAL A 120 3.29 5.61 40.08
CA VAL A 120 4.30 4.61 40.41
C VAL A 120 5.37 5.31 41.26
N ASN A 121 5.66 4.79 42.45
CA ASN A 121 6.62 5.41 43.38
C ASN A 121 6.35 6.91 43.64
N GLY A 122 5.06 7.32 43.73
CA GLY A 122 4.64 8.69 43.94
C GLY A 122 4.79 9.65 42.74
N LYS A 123 5.20 9.13 41.59
CA LYS A 123 5.31 9.87 40.32
C LYS A 123 4.11 9.59 39.44
N ARG A 124 3.51 10.63 38.84
CA ARG A 124 2.37 10.49 37.93
C ARG A 124 2.79 9.73 36.67
N VAL A 125 1.96 8.73 36.31
CA VAL A 125 2.10 7.94 35.08
C VAL A 125 1.27 8.55 33.96
N SER A 126 1.76 8.51 32.74
CA SER A 126 1.00 8.79 31.52
C SER A 126 1.44 7.89 30.36
N VAL A 127 0.60 7.86 29.33
CA VAL A 127 0.79 7.07 28.12
C VAL A 127 0.81 7.99 26.90
N THR A 128 1.80 7.81 26.05
CA THR A 128 1.89 8.37 24.71
C THR A 128 1.63 7.24 23.70
N VAL A 129 0.82 7.47 22.68
CA VAL A 129 0.51 6.49 21.63
C VAL A 129 1.06 6.97 20.31
N ARG A 130 1.93 6.17 19.70
CA ARG A 130 2.41 6.37 18.32
C ARG A 130 1.68 5.41 17.40
N LYS A 131 1.02 5.96 16.37
CA LYS A 131 0.36 5.17 15.33
C LYS A 131 1.39 4.70 14.31
N ILE A 132 1.62 3.39 14.24
CA ILE A 132 2.60 2.79 13.34
C ILE A 132 2.17 1.36 13.00
N THR A 133 2.39 0.90 11.76
CA THR A 133 2.03 -0.47 11.38
C THR A 133 2.91 -1.49 12.11
N SER A 134 2.37 -2.68 12.36
CA SER A 134 3.10 -3.72 13.10
C SER A 134 4.44 -4.07 12.46
N GLY A 135 4.50 -4.19 11.13
CA GLY A 135 5.74 -4.52 10.43
C GLY A 135 6.76 -3.39 10.43
N GLU A 136 6.32 -2.12 10.42
CA GLU A 136 7.24 -0.99 10.54
C GLU A 136 7.94 -0.98 11.90
N VAL A 137 7.22 -1.28 13.00
CA VAL A 137 7.85 -1.39 14.33
C VAL A 137 8.98 -2.42 14.31
N LEU A 138 8.76 -3.59 13.72
CA LEU A 138 9.81 -4.60 13.57
C LEU A 138 11.04 -4.00 12.89
N THR A 139 10.87 -3.34 11.74
CA THR A 139 11.95 -2.73 10.98
C THR A 139 12.69 -1.66 11.80
N TYR A 140 11.96 -0.70 12.41
CA TYR A 140 12.58 0.37 13.19
C TYR A 140 13.28 -0.10 14.46
N MET A 141 12.84 -1.20 15.05
CA MET A 141 13.50 -1.79 16.22
C MET A 141 14.72 -2.63 15.87
N THR A 142 14.74 -3.28 14.68
CA THR A 142 15.86 -4.15 14.27
C THR A 142 16.92 -3.41 13.46
N ASP A 143 16.51 -2.55 12.56
CA ASP A 143 17.38 -1.86 11.60
C ASP A 143 17.63 -0.39 11.97
N GLY A 144 16.86 0.16 12.93
CA GLY A 144 16.97 1.51 13.47
C GLY A 144 17.18 1.54 14.98
N ASP A 145 17.09 2.75 15.53
CA ASP A 145 17.33 3.02 16.97
C ASP A 145 16.03 3.23 17.77
N TYR A 146 14.87 2.93 17.19
CA TYR A 146 13.59 3.12 17.87
C TYR A 146 13.41 2.12 19.01
N ARG A 147 13.07 2.61 20.19
CA ARG A 147 12.94 1.82 21.41
C ARG A 147 11.68 2.24 22.19
N PRO A 148 10.48 1.80 21.74
CA PRO A 148 9.25 2.06 22.48
C PRO A 148 9.25 1.33 23.83
N ASP A 149 8.48 1.82 24.80
CA ASP A 149 8.31 1.14 26.09
C ASP A 149 7.35 -0.04 26.01
N ILE A 150 6.35 0.07 25.11
CA ILE A 150 5.35 -0.97 24.82
C ILE A 150 5.20 -1.11 23.30
N TYR A 151 5.01 -2.35 22.88
CA TYR A 151 4.61 -2.69 21.52
C TYR A 151 3.24 -3.39 21.53
N ALA A 152 2.29 -2.86 20.77
CA ALA A 152 0.93 -3.35 20.62
C ALA A 152 0.64 -3.71 19.14
N PRO A 153 1.17 -4.85 18.63
CA PRO A 153 0.88 -5.31 17.27
C PRO A 153 -0.52 -5.93 17.20
N SER A 154 -1.01 -6.17 15.99
CA SER A 154 -2.27 -6.89 15.79
C SER A 154 -2.15 -8.40 16.04
N SER A 155 -0.96 -8.97 15.83
CA SER A 155 -0.69 -10.41 15.92
C SER A 155 0.58 -10.70 16.74
N ASP A 156 0.61 -11.84 17.39
CA ASP A 156 1.75 -12.37 18.15
C ASP A 156 2.96 -12.70 17.24
N ALA A 157 2.73 -13.03 15.97
CA ALA A 157 3.80 -13.29 15.00
C ALA A 157 4.90 -12.22 15.01
N TRP A 158 4.55 -10.95 15.18
CA TRP A 158 5.52 -9.86 15.20
C TRP A 158 6.42 -9.87 16.44
N GLY A 159 5.87 -10.25 17.61
CA GLY A 159 6.66 -10.44 18.82
C GLY A 159 7.66 -11.59 18.68
N GLU A 160 7.22 -12.69 18.06
CA GLU A 160 8.10 -13.84 17.77
C GLU A 160 9.20 -13.47 16.76
N MET A 161 8.87 -12.68 15.73
CA MET A 161 9.84 -12.19 14.76
C MET A 161 10.87 -11.25 15.39
N LEU A 162 10.47 -10.36 16.32
CA LEU A 162 11.40 -9.55 17.11
C LEU A 162 12.38 -10.42 17.89
N ASN A 163 11.86 -11.45 18.60
CA ASN A 163 12.70 -12.39 19.33
C ASN A 163 13.69 -13.12 18.40
N ALA A 164 13.25 -13.56 17.23
CA ALA A 164 14.11 -14.19 16.23
C ALA A 164 15.20 -13.24 15.68
N LYS A 165 14.95 -11.94 15.70
CA LYS A 165 15.90 -10.89 15.34
C LYS A 165 16.78 -10.41 16.50
N GLY A 166 16.64 -11.01 17.69
CA GLY A 166 17.46 -10.70 18.87
C GLY A 166 16.92 -9.56 19.75
N VAL A 167 15.70 -9.10 19.51
CA VAL A 167 15.02 -8.12 20.37
C VAL A 167 14.08 -8.88 21.31
N SER A 168 14.51 -9.08 22.55
CA SER A 168 13.73 -9.85 23.54
C SER A 168 12.46 -9.12 23.96
N THR A 169 11.31 -9.77 23.76
CA THR A 169 10.01 -9.29 24.23
C THR A 169 9.62 -9.91 25.56
N VAL A 170 8.92 -9.14 26.38
CA VAL A 170 8.27 -9.61 27.62
C VAL A 170 6.76 -9.41 27.46
N THR A 171 6.01 -10.49 27.44
CA THR A 171 4.56 -10.45 27.27
C THR A 171 3.89 -9.85 28.52
N LEU A 172 3.16 -8.76 28.34
CA LEU A 172 2.29 -8.16 29.35
C LEU A 172 0.88 -8.76 29.29
N SER A 173 0.38 -9.02 28.09
CA SER A 173 -0.89 -9.70 27.84
C SER A 173 -0.85 -10.36 26.46
N ASP A 174 -1.37 -11.57 26.35
CA ASP A 174 -1.53 -12.25 25.06
C ASP A 174 -2.69 -11.64 24.25
N ARG A 175 -3.59 -10.89 24.90
CA ARG A 175 -4.77 -10.32 24.27
C ARG A 175 -5.30 -9.13 25.05
N ILE A 176 -5.36 -7.97 24.42
CA ILE A 176 -6.02 -6.78 24.97
C ILE A 176 -7.36 -6.46 24.28
N ALA A 177 -7.53 -6.84 23.02
CA ALA A 177 -8.76 -6.73 22.26
C ALA A 177 -8.80 -7.83 21.20
N GLY A 178 -9.80 -8.69 21.22
CA GLY A 178 -9.91 -9.81 20.28
C GLY A 178 -10.37 -9.32 18.92
N ASN A 179 -9.71 -9.79 17.87
CA ASN A 179 -10.12 -9.57 16.50
C ASN A 179 -9.96 -10.87 15.71
N THR A 180 -10.67 -10.99 14.60
CA THR A 180 -10.61 -12.18 13.75
C THR A 180 -10.38 -11.72 12.33
N ALA A 181 -9.32 -12.21 11.70
CA ALA A 181 -9.23 -12.11 10.25
C ALA A 181 -10.25 -13.04 9.62
N GLY A 182 -10.63 -12.78 8.37
CA GLY A 182 -11.60 -13.60 7.67
C GLY A 182 -11.60 -13.31 6.18
N ILE A 183 -12.41 -14.09 5.48
CA ILE A 183 -12.65 -13.93 4.05
C ILE A 183 -13.91 -13.09 3.89
N LEU A 184 -13.77 -11.96 3.22
CA LEU A 184 -14.85 -11.05 2.89
C LEU A 184 -15.15 -11.14 1.39
N MET A 185 -16.39 -11.49 1.03
CA MET A 185 -16.83 -11.57 -0.36
C MET A 185 -18.06 -10.72 -0.60
N GLU A 186 -18.10 -10.00 -1.73
CA GLU A 186 -19.34 -9.39 -2.22
C GLU A 186 -20.44 -10.46 -2.32
N LYS A 187 -21.67 -10.14 -1.90
CA LYS A 187 -22.76 -11.10 -1.77
C LYS A 187 -23.00 -11.94 -3.04
N LYS A 188 -22.97 -11.32 -4.22
CA LYS A 188 -23.13 -12.05 -5.47
C LYS A 188 -21.97 -13.01 -5.73
N THR A 189 -20.75 -12.56 -5.48
CA THR A 189 -19.54 -13.40 -5.59
C THR A 189 -19.57 -14.55 -4.59
N TYR A 190 -20.06 -14.30 -3.36
CA TYR A 190 -20.26 -15.34 -2.34
C TYR A 190 -21.25 -16.42 -2.79
N GLU A 191 -22.41 -16.02 -3.35
CA GLU A 191 -23.43 -16.94 -3.86
C GLU A 191 -22.88 -17.79 -5.03
N GLU A 192 -22.24 -17.15 -6.02
CA GLU A 192 -21.59 -17.84 -7.15
C GLU A 192 -20.48 -18.79 -6.70
N PHE A 193 -19.68 -18.38 -5.71
CA PHE A 193 -18.62 -19.19 -5.16
C PHE A 193 -19.17 -20.42 -4.41
N THR A 194 -20.16 -20.22 -3.53
CA THR A 194 -20.74 -21.33 -2.75
C THR A 194 -21.47 -22.34 -3.60
N ASP A 195 -22.09 -21.91 -4.70
CA ASP A 195 -22.73 -22.81 -5.67
C ASP A 195 -21.70 -23.71 -6.38
N LYS A 196 -20.48 -23.23 -6.63
CA LYS A 196 -19.44 -23.95 -7.36
C LYS A 196 -18.46 -24.72 -6.47
N TYR A 197 -18.02 -24.09 -5.38
CA TYR A 197 -16.94 -24.58 -4.51
C TYR A 197 -17.44 -25.04 -3.12
N GLY A 198 -18.70 -24.78 -2.79
CA GLY A 198 -19.29 -25.13 -1.50
C GLY A 198 -18.91 -24.14 -0.40
N GLU A 199 -18.53 -24.62 0.77
CA GLU A 199 -18.23 -23.81 1.94
C GLU A 199 -17.05 -22.86 1.70
N VAL A 200 -17.16 -21.62 2.22
CA VAL A 200 -16.06 -20.65 2.18
C VAL A 200 -15.00 -21.04 3.19
N THR A 201 -13.96 -21.70 2.72
CA THR A 201 -12.74 -22.03 3.45
C THR A 201 -11.55 -21.46 2.70
N LEU A 202 -10.43 -21.21 3.38
CA LEU A 202 -9.22 -20.73 2.71
C LEU A 202 -8.76 -21.70 1.60
N THR A 203 -8.84 -23.01 1.81
CA THR A 203 -8.48 -24.01 0.80
C THR A 203 -9.32 -23.86 -0.46
N ASN A 204 -10.66 -23.79 -0.33
CA ASN A 204 -11.55 -23.64 -1.48
C ASN A 204 -11.34 -22.30 -2.20
N VAL A 205 -11.04 -21.23 -1.46
CA VAL A 205 -10.72 -19.89 -2.01
C VAL A 205 -9.42 -19.92 -2.81
N LEU A 206 -8.41 -20.61 -2.31
CA LEU A 206 -7.13 -20.77 -3.02
C LEU A 206 -7.28 -21.63 -4.27
N ASP A 207 -8.03 -22.73 -4.19
CA ASP A 207 -8.32 -23.58 -5.36
C ASP A 207 -9.09 -22.82 -6.45
N ALA A 208 -10.11 -22.03 -6.06
CA ALA A 208 -10.84 -21.17 -6.99
C ALA A 208 -9.94 -20.09 -7.61
N SER A 209 -9.04 -19.53 -6.82
CA SER A 209 -8.13 -18.49 -7.29
C SER A 209 -7.09 -19.06 -8.25
N ILE A 210 -6.50 -20.23 -7.94
CA ILE A 210 -5.53 -20.91 -8.83
C ILE A 210 -6.20 -21.33 -10.14
N ALA A 211 -7.48 -21.72 -10.09
CA ALA A 211 -8.27 -22.02 -11.28
C ALA A 211 -8.63 -20.79 -12.14
N GLY A 212 -8.42 -19.58 -11.62
CA GLY A 212 -8.77 -18.33 -12.28
C GLY A 212 -10.25 -17.94 -12.18
N ASP A 213 -11.02 -18.62 -11.32
CA ASP A 213 -12.45 -18.36 -11.11
C ASP A 213 -12.73 -17.26 -10.07
N LEU A 214 -11.76 -16.97 -9.21
CA LEU A 214 -11.87 -15.97 -8.15
C LEU A 214 -10.60 -15.13 -8.07
N THR A 215 -10.74 -13.80 -8.08
CA THR A 215 -9.66 -12.89 -7.70
C THR A 215 -9.75 -12.63 -6.20
N PHE A 216 -8.77 -13.12 -5.43
CA PHE A 216 -8.72 -12.96 -3.98
C PHE A 216 -7.58 -12.03 -3.59
N ALA A 217 -7.93 -10.85 -3.04
CA ALA A 217 -6.99 -9.80 -2.67
C ALA A 217 -6.52 -9.92 -1.21
N TYR A 218 -5.31 -9.45 -0.93
CA TYR A 218 -4.73 -9.44 0.40
C TYR A 218 -3.80 -8.24 0.60
N THR A 219 -3.22 -8.09 1.80
CA THR A 219 -2.31 -6.99 2.12
C THR A 219 -0.85 -7.44 2.16
N ASN A 220 0.08 -6.47 2.12
CA ASN A 220 1.51 -6.71 2.15
C ASN A 220 1.95 -7.45 3.44
N PRO A 221 2.55 -8.65 3.35
CA PRO A 221 2.98 -9.42 4.51
C PRO A 221 4.15 -8.80 5.31
N TYR A 222 4.85 -7.82 4.75
CA TYR A 222 5.95 -7.14 5.47
C TYR A 222 5.47 -6.03 6.41
N THR A 223 4.28 -5.47 6.18
CA THR A 223 3.78 -4.32 6.93
C THR A 223 2.50 -4.61 7.70
N SER A 224 1.66 -5.50 7.17
CA SER A 224 0.32 -5.79 7.67
C SER A 224 0.23 -7.17 8.32
N SER A 225 -0.35 -7.23 9.52
CA SER A 225 -0.67 -8.49 10.20
C SER A 225 -1.64 -9.34 9.39
N THR A 226 -2.63 -8.72 8.74
CA THR A 226 -3.57 -9.41 7.85
C THR A 226 -2.84 -10.09 6.70
N GLY A 227 -1.87 -9.37 6.08
CA GLY A 227 -1.03 -9.92 5.01
C GLY A 227 -0.13 -11.05 5.48
N LEU A 228 0.54 -10.89 6.63
CA LEU A 228 1.41 -11.93 7.19
C LEU A 228 0.62 -13.17 7.58
N ASN A 229 -0.49 -13.00 8.29
CA ASN A 229 -1.31 -14.10 8.76
C ASN A 229 -1.99 -14.86 7.62
N ILE A 230 -2.47 -14.17 6.58
CA ILE A 230 -3.05 -14.87 5.43
C ILE A 230 -1.98 -15.60 4.62
N LEU A 231 -0.79 -15.02 4.42
CA LEU A 231 0.32 -15.70 3.75
C LEU A 231 0.69 -17.00 4.45
N THR A 232 0.88 -16.96 5.76
CA THR A 232 1.24 -18.15 6.54
C THR A 232 0.11 -19.17 6.60
N SER A 233 -1.15 -18.71 6.64
CA SER A 233 -2.32 -19.59 6.52
C SER A 233 -2.42 -20.25 5.13
N MET A 234 -2.06 -19.56 4.05
CA MET A 234 -1.97 -20.13 2.69
C MET A 234 -0.88 -21.21 2.63
N LEU A 235 0.32 -20.92 3.11
CA LEU A 235 1.42 -21.88 3.15
C LEU A 235 1.04 -23.13 3.97
N TYR A 236 0.42 -22.95 5.13
CA TYR A 236 -0.10 -24.04 5.95
C TYR A 236 -1.21 -24.84 5.25
N ALA A 237 -2.10 -24.18 4.52
CA ALA A 237 -3.16 -24.84 3.73
C ALA A 237 -2.56 -25.68 2.59
N PHE A 238 -1.47 -25.24 1.97
CA PHE A 238 -0.78 -25.96 0.91
C PHE A 238 0.02 -27.15 1.43
N ASP A 239 0.66 -27.02 2.60
CA ASP A 239 1.32 -28.11 3.30
C ASP A 239 1.30 -27.90 4.81
N SER A 240 0.38 -28.57 5.50
CA SER A 240 0.22 -28.47 6.95
C SER A 240 1.35 -29.14 7.77
N ASN A 241 2.15 -30.03 7.14
CA ASN A 241 3.26 -30.70 7.82
C ASN A 241 4.53 -29.83 7.77
N ASP A 242 4.74 -29.11 6.67
CA ASP A 242 5.86 -28.18 6.49
C ASP A 242 5.41 -27.01 5.62
N PRO A 243 4.94 -25.92 6.23
CA PRO A 243 4.48 -24.73 5.49
C PRO A 243 5.56 -24.04 4.65
N LEU A 244 6.83 -24.35 4.88
CA LEU A 244 7.95 -23.80 4.11
C LEU A 244 8.50 -24.76 3.06
N SER A 245 7.88 -25.94 2.88
CA SER A 245 8.28 -26.96 1.91
C SER A 245 8.24 -26.43 0.46
N ASP A 246 9.01 -27.07 -0.42
CA ASP A 246 8.98 -26.80 -1.86
C ASP A 246 7.55 -26.91 -2.41
N LYS A 247 6.78 -27.90 -1.92
CA LYS A 247 5.36 -28.06 -2.32
C LYS A 247 4.51 -26.83 -1.97
N ALA A 248 4.66 -26.28 -0.76
CA ALA A 248 3.93 -25.08 -0.37
C ALA A 248 4.34 -23.86 -1.20
N GLN A 249 5.65 -23.74 -1.48
CA GLN A 249 6.21 -22.67 -2.31
C GLN A 249 5.72 -22.76 -3.77
N GLU A 250 5.70 -23.96 -4.37
CA GLU A 250 5.18 -24.17 -5.72
C GLU A 250 3.70 -23.79 -5.80
N LYS A 251 2.87 -24.18 -4.82
CA LYS A 251 1.46 -23.82 -4.75
C LYS A 251 1.23 -22.32 -4.55
N LEU A 252 2.04 -21.68 -3.71
CA LEU A 252 2.01 -20.23 -3.57
C LEU A 252 2.36 -19.54 -4.90
N LEU A 253 3.36 -20.05 -5.62
CA LEU A 253 3.72 -19.52 -6.94
C LEU A 253 2.58 -19.71 -7.97
N GLU A 254 1.86 -20.85 -7.94
CA GLU A 254 0.67 -21.07 -8.78
C GLU A 254 -0.42 -20.01 -8.49
N TYR A 255 -0.67 -19.72 -7.22
CA TYR A 255 -1.59 -18.66 -6.82
C TYR A 255 -1.11 -17.28 -7.29
N GLN A 256 0.16 -16.95 -7.11
CA GLN A 256 0.73 -15.65 -7.51
C GLN A 256 0.74 -15.44 -9.04
N LYS A 257 0.79 -16.52 -9.83
CA LYS A 257 0.64 -16.44 -11.31
C LYS A 257 -0.71 -15.87 -11.75
N GLN A 258 -1.74 -15.93 -10.90
CA GLN A 258 -3.04 -15.30 -11.16
C GLN A 258 -3.01 -13.78 -10.90
N SER A 259 -1.88 -13.22 -10.49
CA SER A 259 -1.70 -11.79 -10.20
C SER A 259 -2.73 -11.24 -9.21
N PRO A 260 -2.86 -11.85 -8.01
CA PRO A 260 -3.80 -11.38 -7.00
C PRO A 260 -3.47 -9.94 -6.59
N PRO A 261 -4.47 -9.06 -6.38
CA PRO A 261 -4.22 -7.72 -5.89
C PRO A 261 -3.60 -7.75 -4.49
N VAL A 262 -2.52 -6.99 -4.30
CA VAL A 262 -1.85 -6.81 -3.01
C VAL A 262 -1.91 -5.34 -2.63
N ALA A 263 -2.64 -5.01 -1.56
CA ALA A 263 -2.68 -3.65 -1.05
C ALA A 263 -1.67 -3.45 0.08
N TYR A 264 -1.16 -2.23 0.19
CA TYR A 264 -0.22 -1.89 1.26
C TYR A 264 -0.84 -2.02 2.66
N THR A 265 -2.11 -1.60 2.82
CA THR A 265 -2.85 -1.67 4.09
C THR A 265 -4.28 -2.17 3.92
N THR A 266 -4.89 -2.64 5.00
CA THR A 266 -6.32 -2.98 5.06
C THR A 266 -7.21 -1.77 4.72
N ALA A 267 -6.78 -0.56 5.06
CA ALA A 267 -7.51 0.67 4.72
C ALA A 267 -7.63 0.87 3.19
N ILE A 268 -6.58 0.56 2.43
CA ILE A 268 -6.61 0.60 0.96
C ILE A 268 -7.55 -0.47 0.40
N LEU A 269 -7.51 -1.70 0.93
CA LEU A 269 -8.45 -2.75 0.55
C LEU A 269 -9.90 -2.33 0.80
N ARG A 270 -10.18 -1.71 1.97
CA ARG A 270 -11.52 -1.18 2.31
C ARG A 270 -12.01 -0.16 1.29
N ASP A 271 -11.16 0.79 0.92
CA ASP A 271 -11.49 1.83 -0.05
C ASP A 271 -11.78 1.23 -1.43
N GLN A 272 -10.96 0.31 -1.91
CA GLN A 272 -11.15 -0.37 -3.20
C GLN A 272 -12.42 -1.24 -3.21
N ALA A 273 -12.70 -1.95 -2.12
CA ALA A 273 -13.91 -2.76 -1.99
C ALA A 273 -15.18 -1.89 -1.91
N SER A 274 -15.16 -0.77 -1.17
CA SER A 274 -16.28 0.16 -1.10
C SER A 274 -16.64 0.77 -2.46
N LYS A 275 -15.67 0.87 -3.36
CA LYS A 275 -15.85 1.28 -4.77
C LYS A 275 -16.25 0.13 -5.70
N GLY A 276 -16.37 -1.10 -5.18
CA GLY A 276 -16.74 -2.29 -5.96
C GLY A 276 -15.61 -2.84 -6.86
N ILE A 277 -14.37 -2.39 -6.66
CA ILE A 277 -13.20 -2.84 -7.44
C ILE A 277 -12.79 -4.25 -6.99
N ILE A 278 -12.69 -4.47 -5.67
CA ILE A 278 -12.33 -5.77 -5.09
C ILE A 278 -13.59 -6.46 -4.55
N LYS A 279 -13.82 -7.70 -4.97
CA LYS A 279 -15.01 -8.48 -4.63
C LYS A 279 -14.77 -9.62 -3.65
N ALA A 280 -13.52 -10.06 -3.51
CA ALA A 280 -13.11 -11.06 -2.52
C ALA A 280 -11.74 -10.70 -1.96
N MET A 281 -11.60 -10.72 -0.63
CA MET A 281 -10.37 -10.32 0.04
C MET A 281 -10.29 -10.87 1.46
N VAL A 282 -9.09 -10.84 2.03
CA VAL A 282 -8.92 -11.00 3.48
C VAL A 282 -9.16 -9.65 4.18
N MET A 283 -9.86 -9.67 5.30
CA MET A 283 -10.10 -8.48 6.14
C MET A 283 -10.35 -8.87 7.59
N GLU A 284 -9.97 -8.01 8.51
CA GLU A 284 -10.36 -8.13 9.92
C GLU A 284 -11.83 -7.78 10.10
N GLU A 285 -12.50 -8.49 11.01
CA GLU A 285 -13.90 -8.28 11.30
C GLU A 285 -14.19 -6.89 11.87
N GLN A 286 -13.31 -6.39 12.75
CA GLN A 286 -13.41 -5.02 13.27
C GLN A 286 -13.43 -3.98 12.13
N ALA A 287 -12.55 -4.13 11.14
CA ALA A 287 -12.50 -3.25 9.98
C ALA A 287 -13.77 -3.35 9.12
N TYR A 288 -14.28 -4.56 8.89
CA TYR A 288 -15.55 -4.79 8.21
C TYR A 288 -16.72 -4.18 8.97
N HIS A 289 -16.82 -4.43 10.29
CA HIS A 289 -17.87 -3.89 11.15
C HIS A 289 -17.93 -2.36 11.12
N ASN A 290 -16.75 -1.71 11.08
CA ASN A 290 -16.62 -0.26 11.07
C ASN A 290 -16.75 0.38 9.67
N THR A 291 -17.07 -0.40 8.63
CA THR A 291 -17.19 0.09 7.25
C THR A 291 -18.59 -0.18 6.69
N PRO A 292 -19.59 0.71 6.94
CA PRO A 292 -20.97 0.52 6.50
C PRO A 292 -21.15 0.36 4.99
N GLU A 293 -20.21 0.85 4.20
CA GLU A 293 -20.16 0.73 2.74
C GLU A 293 -20.04 -0.73 2.28
N LEU A 294 -19.46 -1.59 3.12
CA LEU A 294 -19.27 -3.02 2.85
C LEU A 294 -20.46 -3.90 3.27
N LYS A 295 -21.61 -3.32 3.61
CA LYS A 295 -22.83 -4.05 4.00
C LYS A 295 -23.32 -5.07 2.95
N ASN A 296 -22.89 -4.95 1.69
CA ASN A 296 -23.18 -5.90 0.62
C ASN A 296 -22.15 -7.02 0.52
N TYR A 297 -21.29 -7.16 1.50
CA TYR A 297 -20.32 -8.25 1.60
C TYR A 297 -20.74 -9.24 2.69
N VAL A 298 -20.29 -10.48 2.56
CA VAL A 298 -20.44 -11.55 3.54
C VAL A 298 -19.09 -11.84 4.15
N TYR A 299 -19.01 -11.79 5.48
CA TYR A 299 -17.81 -12.09 6.25
C TYR A 299 -17.84 -13.54 6.75
N THR A 300 -16.74 -14.26 6.56
CA THR A 300 -16.53 -15.62 7.05
C THR A 300 -15.23 -15.66 7.86
N PRO A 301 -15.28 -15.95 9.18
CA PRO A 301 -14.07 -16.10 9.99
C PRO A 301 -13.15 -17.18 9.42
N GLU A 302 -11.88 -16.88 9.18
CA GLU A 302 -10.93 -17.84 8.62
C GLU A 302 -9.48 -17.41 8.94
N GLY A 303 -8.59 -18.38 9.16
CA GLY A 303 -7.16 -18.13 9.38
C GLY A 303 -6.77 -17.87 10.83
N ILE A 304 -5.79 -17.00 11.03
CA ILE A 304 -5.18 -16.69 12.31
C ILE A 304 -5.87 -15.50 12.97
N ARG A 305 -6.14 -15.59 14.27
CA ARG A 305 -6.71 -14.48 15.04
C ARG A 305 -5.72 -13.34 15.19
N HIS A 306 -6.27 -12.13 15.34
CA HIS A 306 -5.57 -10.88 15.64
C HIS A 306 -5.95 -10.44 17.06
N ASP A 307 -5.33 -11.03 18.07
CA ASP A 307 -5.73 -10.81 19.48
C ASP A 307 -5.01 -9.62 20.14
N HIS A 308 -4.26 -8.83 19.39
CA HIS A 308 -3.56 -7.63 19.87
C HIS A 308 -2.81 -7.85 21.18
N PRO A 309 -1.70 -8.61 21.16
CA PRO A 309 -0.89 -8.77 22.36
C PRO A 309 -0.21 -7.47 22.75
N LEU A 310 0.18 -7.36 24.03
CA LEU A 310 1.04 -6.29 24.52
C LEU A 310 2.39 -6.86 24.95
N TYR A 311 3.45 -6.24 24.46
CA TYR A 311 4.82 -6.54 24.84
C TYR A 311 5.50 -5.33 25.46
N THR A 312 6.36 -5.57 26.45
CA THR A 312 7.40 -4.64 26.90
C THR A 312 8.77 -5.28 26.65
N PHE A 313 9.85 -4.65 27.06
CA PHE A 313 11.20 -5.06 26.71
C PHE A 313 12.14 -5.00 27.92
N ASP A 314 13.22 -5.80 27.91
CA ASP A 314 14.20 -5.87 28.98
C ASP A 314 14.95 -4.54 29.22
N TYR A 315 15.06 -3.69 28.19
CA TYR A 315 15.69 -2.38 28.32
C TYR A 315 14.82 -1.33 29.02
N VAL A 316 13.52 -1.60 29.21
CA VAL A 316 12.58 -0.67 29.83
C VAL A 316 12.83 -0.62 31.34
N SER A 317 12.91 0.58 31.90
CA SER A 317 13.16 0.77 33.34
C SER A 317 12.05 0.18 34.21
N LYS A 318 12.37 -0.21 35.44
CA LYS A 318 11.41 -0.82 36.37
C LYS A 318 10.16 0.04 36.62
N ASP A 319 10.34 1.36 36.79
CA ASP A 319 9.21 2.26 36.99
C ASP A 319 8.28 2.27 35.76
N LYS A 320 8.83 2.23 34.55
CA LYS A 320 8.06 2.16 33.30
C LYS A 320 7.42 0.76 33.09
N GLN A 321 8.11 -0.32 33.48
CA GLN A 321 7.52 -1.67 33.44
C GLN A 321 6.30 -1.77 34.37
N GLU A 322 6.37 -1.16 35.56
CA GLU A 322 5.26 -1.09 36.49
C GLU A 322 4.10 -0.23 35.93
N ALA A 323 4.43 0.89 35.29
CA ALA A 323 3.45 1.72 34.58
C ALA A 323 2.79 0.97 33.42
N ALA A 324 3.55 0.17 32.67
CA ALA A 324 3.06 -0.68 31.60
C ALA A 324 2.06 -1.73 32.10
N LYS A 325 2.32 -2.34 33.27
CA LYS A 325 1.36 -3.27 33.89
C LYS A 325 0.06 -2.58 34.28
N LEU A 326 0.13 -1.40 34.92
CA LEU A 326 -1.06 -0.62 35.29
C LEU A 326 -1.89 -0.29 34.03
N PHE A 327 -1.23 0.10 32.96
CA PHE A 327 -1.93 0.38 31.69
C PHE A 327 -2.56 -0.89 31.10
N THR A 328 -1.86 -2.02 31.15
CA THR A 328 -2.38 -3.32 30.70
C THR A 328 -3.64 -3.72 31.49
N GLU A 329 -3.62 -3.59 32.82
CA GLU A 329 -4.79 -3.85 33.67
C GLU A 329 -5.95 -2.92 33.32
N TYR A 330 -5.67 -1.65 33.00
CA TYR A 330 -6.67 -0.71 32.55
C TYR A 330 -7.28 -1.09 31.20
N CYS A 331 -6.47 -1.53 30.23
CA CYS A 331 -6.95 -2.08 28.96
C CYS A 331 -7.90 -3.27 29.16
N LEU A 332 -7.60 -4.13 30.12
CA LEU A 332 -8.37 -5.34 30.44
C LEU A 332 -9.58 -5.07 31.35
N SER A 333 -9.76 -3.85 31.83
CA SER A 333 -10.90 -3.49 32.65
C SER A 333 -12.24 -3.68 31.93
N SER A 334 -13.30 -3.96 32.67
CA SER A 334 -14.64 -4.15 32.09
C SER A 334 -15.13 -2.96 31.27
N GLU A 335 -14.76 -1.74 31.64
CA GLU A 335 -15.11 -0.53 30.86
C GLU A 335 -14.37 -0.44 29.54
N SER A 336 -13.06 -0.73 29.56
CA SER A 336 -12.22 -0.74 28.36
C SER A 336 -12.67 -1.83 27.40
N GLN A 337 -13.04 -3.00 27.90
CA GLN A 337 -13.53 -4.11 27.07
C GLN A 337 -14.91 -3.82 26.45
N LYS A 338 -15.82 -3.21 27.20
CA LYS A 338 -17.10 -2.72 26.63
C LYS A 338 -16.89 -1.71 25.50
N LEU A 339 -15.86 -0.87 25.62
CA LEU A 339 -15.52 0.04 24.53
C LEU A 339 -14.94 -0.71 23.34
N ALA A 340 -14.12 -1.76 23.57
CA ALA A 340 -13.61 -2.63 22.50
C ALA A 340 -14.77 -3.28 21.73
N ASP A 341 -15.73 -3.86 22.44
CA ASP A 341 -16.93 -4.44 21.85
C ASP A 341 -17.71 -3.41 20.99
N ALA A 342 -17.87 -2.18 21.51
CA ALA A 342 -18.56 -1.10 20.79
C ALA A 342 -17.82 -0.61 19.55
N LYS A 343 -16.51 -0.89 19.44
CA LYS A 343 -15.67 -0.54 18.29
C LYS A 343 -15.41 -1.74 17.36
N GLY A 344 -16.18 -2.81 17.48
CA GLY A 344 -16.15 -3.97 16.61
C GLY A 344 -15.10 -5.02 16.97
N PHE A 345 -14.40 -4.89 18.09
CA PHE A 345 -13.55 -5.95 18.63
C PHE A 345 -14.37 -6.99 19.37
N ASN A 346 -13.73 -8.10 19.75
CA ASN A 346 -14.28 -9.21 20.52
C ASN A 346 -15.47 -9.95 19.86
N LEU A 347 -15.73 -9.70 18.58
CA LEU A 347 -16.67 -10.50 17.80
C LEU A 347 -16.03 -11.89 17.54
N HIS A 348 -16.85 -12.92 17.35
CA HIS A 348 -16.40 -14.29 17.11
C HIS A 348 -15.31 -14.79 18.12
N ASN A 349 -15.45 -14.48 19.38
CA ASN A 349 -14.52 -14.94 20.42
C ASN A 349 -14.44 -16.47 20.56
N ASP A 350 -15.43 -17.19 20.06
CA ASP A 350 -15.51 -18.65 19.99
C ASP A 350 -14.77 -19.24 18.78
N TYR A 351 -14.39 -18.40 17.78
CA TYR A 351 -13.61 -18.86 16.65
C TYR A 351 -12.22 -19.31 17.11
N LYS A 352 -11.84 -20.51 16.72
CA LYS A 352 -10.52 -21.08 17.02
C LYS A 352 -9.57 -20.78 15.89
N SER A 353 -8.53 -20.01 16.21
CA SER A 353 -7.44 -19.71 15.29
C SER A 353 -6.84 -20.96 14.69
N ARG A 354 -6.52 -20.91 13.39
CA ARG A 354 -5.66 -21.93 12.79
C ARG A 354 -4.22 -21.66 13.20
N PRO A 355 -3.40 -22.69 13.46
CA PRO A 355 -1.97 -22.49 13.67
C PRO A 355 -1.29 -22.09 12.37
N SER A 356 -0.23 -21.30 12.44
CA SER A 356 0.65 -21.04 11.30
C SER A 356 1.61 -22.21 11.04
N GLY A 357 1.91 -23.00 12.06
CA GLY A 357 2.97 -24.02 12.04
C GLY A 357 4.39 -23.43 11.99
N LEU A 358 4.55 -22.13 12.23
CA LEU A 358 5.81 -21.39 12.10
C LEU A 358 6.16 -20.70 13.43
N ASP A 359 7.46 -20.61 13.69
CA ASP A 359 8.05 -19.74 14.71
C ASP A 359 8.49 -18.40 14.10
N GLY A 360 9.12 -17.54 14.90
CA GLY A 360 9.57 -16.21 14.45
C GLY A 360 10.53 -16.26 13.25
N ALA A 361 11.42 -17.24 13.18
CA ALA A 361 12.32 -17.45 12.04
C ALA A 361 11.55 -17.94 10.81
N GLY A 362 10.55 -18.79 11.02
CA GLY A 362 9.65 -19.27 9.99
C GLY A 362 8.80 -18.16 9.37
N TYR A 363 8.28 -17.23 10.17
CA TYR A 363 7.58 -16.04 9.64
C TYR A 363 8.49 -15.18 8.76
N LEU A 364 9.74 -14.94 9.17
CA LEU A 364 10.73 -14.21 8.36
C LEU A 364 11.04 -14.96 7.05
N ALA A 365 11.11 -16.29 7.08
CA ALA A 365 11.32 -17.12 5.89
C ALA A 365 10.09 -17.06 4.96
N ALA A 366 8.87 -17.10 5.50
CA ALA A 366 7.64 -16.97 4.73
C ALA A 366 7.57 -15.62 3.97
N GLN A 367 7.96 -14.51 4.60
CA GLN A 367 8.07 -13.22 3.94
C GLN A 367 9.04 -13.26 2.75
N LYS A 368 10.20 -13.90 2.90
CA LYS A 368 11.18 -14.05 1.80
C LYS A 368 10.61 -14.89 0.65
N ILE A 369 9.94 -16.00 0.95
CA ILE A 369 9.27 -16.85 -0.05
C ILE A 369 8.22 -16.03 -0.81
N TRP A 370 7.42 -15.25 -0.09
CA TRP A 370 6.45 -14.35 -0.72
C TRP A 370 7.13 -13.34 -1.66
N LYS A 371 8.17 -12.65 -1.20
CA LYS A 371 8.92 -11.67 -2.01
C LYS A 371 9.47 -12.30 -3.28
N GLN A 372 9.93 -13.55 -3.24
CA GLN A 372 10.45 -14.26 -4.40
C GLN A 372 9.36 -14.70 -5.38
N SER A 373 8.14 -14.99 -4.89
CA SER A 373 7.05 -15.57 -5.69
C SER A 373 5.97 -14.55 -6.10
N LYS A 374 5.87 -13.38 -5.45
CA LYS A 374 4.76 -12.41 -5.61
C LYS A 374 4.47 -12.00 -7.06
N ASP A 375 5.47 -12.03 -7.93
CA ASP A 375 5.34 -11.67 -9.34
C ASP A 375 4.95 -12.86 -10.24
N GLY A 376 4.68 -14.03 -9.65
CA GLY A 376 4.39 -15.25 -10.40
C GLY A 376 5.59 -15.80 -11.16
N GLY A 377 6.83 -15.45 -10.76
CA GLY A 377 8.08 -15.82 -11.44
C GLY A 377 8.31 -15.06 -12.75
N GLN A 378 7.59 -13.95 -12.98
CA GLN A 378 7.78 -13.08 -14.13
C GLN A 378 8.70 -11.92 -13.76
N PRO A 379 9.71 -11.57 -14.57
CA PRO A 379 10.49 -10.36 -14.37
C PRO A 379 9.60 -9.13 -14.58
N ILE A 380 10.00 -8.00 -13.99
CA ILE A 380 9.31 -6.73 -14.13
C ILE A 380 10.15 -5.79 -14.97
N ILE A 381 9.53 -5.12 -15.94
CA ILE A 381 10.08 -3.97 -16.63
C ILE A 381 9.51 -2.73 -15.93
N ALA A 382 10.36 -1.96 -15.25
CA ALA A 382 9.97 -0.75 -14.57
C ALA A 382 10.77 0.47 -15.03
N VAL A 383 10.10 1.61 -15.19
CA VAL A 383 10.76 2.88 -15.48
C VAL A 383 10.37 3.89 -14.41
N PHE A 384 11.37 4.57 -13.86
CA PHE A 384 11.19 5.72 -13.00
C PHE A 384 11.20 6.99 -13.86
N VAL A 385 10.17 7.81 -13.70
CA VAL A 385 10.01 9.11 -14.37
C VAL A 385 10.15 10.18 -13.30
N ALA A 386 11.30 10.83 -13.27
CA ALA A 386 11.73 11.74 -12.21
C ALA A 386 11.58 13.21 -12.64
N ASP A 387 10.82 13.97 -11.88
CA ASP A 387 10.71 15.42 -12.03
C ASP A 387 12.02 16.11 -11.61
N ILE A 388 12.59 16.89 -12.53
CA ILE A 388 13.76 17.75 -12.25
C ILE A 388 13.43 19.22 -12.55
N SER A 389 12.15 19.59 -12.56
CA SER A 389 11.71 20.96 -12.79
C SER A 389 12.16 21.93 -11.68
N GLY A 390 12.04 23.22 -11.92
CA GLY A 390 12.50 24.26 -11.02
C GLY A 390 11.92 24.20 -9.60
N SER A 391 10.70 23.68 -9.41
CA SER A 391 10.06 23.48 -8.11
C SER A 391 10.77 22.42 -7.25
N MET A 392 11.40 21.43 -7.90
CA MET A 392 12.17 20.38 -7.23
C MET A 392 13.49 20.87 -6.61
N ALA A 393 13.87 22.15 -6.79
CA ALA A 393 15.16 22.67 -6.30
C ALA A 393 15.28 22.59 -4.78
N GLY A 394 16.46 22.20 -4.29
CA GLY A 394 16.80 22.12 -2.86
C GLY A 394 16.41 20.79 -2.22
N THR A 395 15.60 20.81 -1.17
CA THR A 395 15.21 19.60 -0.42
C THR A 395 14.48 18.57 -1.28
N PRO A 396 13.51 18.93 -2.17
CA PRO A 396 12.77 17.96 -2.97
C PRO A 396 13.66 17.04 -3.81
N ILE A 397 14.54 17.60 -4.62
CA ILE A 397 15.41 16.78 -5.49
C ILE A 397 16.39 15.92 -4.66
N ASN A 398 16.89 16.42 -3.54
CA ASN A 398 17.76 15.64 -2.68
C ASN A 398 17.01 14.43 -2.07
N SER A 399 15.81 14.65 -1.54
CA SER A 399 14.96 13.58 -1.00
C SER A 399 14.56 12.55 -2.07
N LEU A 400 14.29 12.99 -3.30
CA LEU A 400 14.02 12.10 -4.43
C LEU A 400 15.25 11.22 -4.72
N LYS A 401 16.44 11.81 -4.84
CA LYS A 401 17.68 11.07 -5.07
C LYS A 401 17.97 10.07 -3.95
N GLU A 402 17.90 10.51 -2.70
CA GLU A 402 18.11 9.66 -1.53
C GLU A 402 17.12 8.50 -1.49
N SER A 403 15.84 8.77 -1.78
CA SER A 403 14.78 7.76 -1.78
C SER A 403 15.00 6.71 -2.86
N LEU A 404 15.33 7.10 -4.09
CA LEU A 404 15.62 6.17 -5.18
C LEU A 404 16.85 5.30 -4.87
N LEU A 405 17.91 5.90 -4.32
CA LEU A 405 19.13 5.17 -3.96
C LEU A 405 18.89 4.21 -2.79
N ALA A 406 18.29 4.67 -1.71
CA ALA A 406 18.01 3.87 -0.51
C ALA A 406 17.09 2.67 -0.83
N THR A 407 16.10 2.89 -1.68
CA THR A 407 15.11 1.85 -2.01
C THR A 407 15.52 0.92 -3.13
N SER A 408 16.58 1.24 -3.88
CA SER A 408 17.11 0.39 -4.98
C SER A 408 17.50 -1.01 -4.52
N SER A 409 17.87 -1.20 -3.25
CA SER A 409 18.20 -2.50 -2.65
C SER A 409 17.00 -3.45 -2.55
N TYR A 410 15.76 -2.94 -2.59
CA TYR A 410 14.54 -3.74 -2.58
C TYR A 410 14.15 -4.26 -3.97
N ILE A 411 14.76 -3.74 -5.03
CA ILE A 411 14.52 -4.17 -6.41
C ILE A 411 15.24 -5.48 -6.64
N LYS A 412 14.54 -6.49 -7.17
CA LYS A 412 15.12 -7.78 -7.52
C LYS A 412 16.09 -7.65 -8.70
N SER A 413 17.14 -8.47 -8.68
CA SER A 413 18.19 -8.46 -9.71
C SER A 413 17.74 -9.03 -11.06
N ASP A 414 16.59 -9.71 -11.12
CA ASP A 414 15.99 -10.22 -12.36
C ASP A 414 14.99 -9.24 -12.99
N ASN A 415 14.72 -8.09 -12.36
CA ASN A 415 13.91 -7.02 -12.94
C ASN A 415 14.73 -6.18 -13.94
N TYR A 416 14.04 -5.46 -14.82
CA TYR A 416 14.59 -4.58 -15.85
C TYR A 416 14.23 -3.15 -15.53
N ILE A 417 15.23 -2.32 -15.27
CA ILE A 417 15.02 -0.97 -14.72
C ILE A 417 15.56 0.09 -15.66
N GLY A 418 14.76 1.13 -15.89
CA GLY A 418 15.15 2.36 -16.60
C GLY A 418 14.86 3.60 -15.77
N LEU A 419 15.49 4.72 -16.14
CA LEU A 419 15.27 6.04 -15.53
C LEU A 419 15.14 7.09 -16.63
N VAL A 420 14.07 7.88 -16.53
CA VAL A 420 13.79 9.04 -17.36
C VAL A 420 13.63 10.24 -16.45
N SER A 421 14.26 11.36 -16.77
CA SER A 421 13.99 12.65 -16.10
C SER A 421 13.31 13.65 -17.04
N TYR A 422 12.65 14.63 -16.48
CA TYR A 422 11.97 15.65 -17.28
C TYR A 422 11.91 17.01 -16.60
N ALA A 423 12.01 18.02 -17.45
CA ALA A 423 11.72 19.42 -17.15
C ALA A 423 11.12 20.08 -18.41
N ASP A 424 11.87 20.95 -19.08
CA ASP A 424 11.52 21.47 -20.43
C ASP A 424 11.56 20.37 -21.49
N ASN A 425 12.54 19.48 -21.38
CA ASN A 425 12.79 18.34 -22.26
C ASN A 425 12.68 17.03 -21.47
N VAL A 426 12.77 15.93 -22.18
CA VAL A 426 12.78 14.59 -21.61
C VAL A 426 14.12 13.95 -21.84
N HIS A 427 14.75 13.44 -20.78
CA HIS A 427 16.07 12.81 -20.81
C HIS A 427 15.98 11.33 -20.44
N ILE A 428 16.53 10.46 -21.27
CA ILE A 428 16.72 9.05 -20.92
C ILE A 428 18.05 8.93 -20.19
N ASN A 429 17.98 8.91 -18.85
CA ASN A 429 19.16 8.87 -17.97
C ASN A 429 19.71 7.47 -17.81
N LEU A 430 18.83 6.43 -17.94
CA LEU A 430 19.23 5.03 -17.88
C LEU A 430 18.35 4.21 -18.82
N PRO A 431 18.91 3.57 -19.86
CA PRO A 431 18.20 2.58 -20.67
C PRO A 431 17.71 1.41 -19.82
N ILE A 432 16.63 0.75 -20.26
CA ILE A 432 16.08 -0.40 -19.55
C ILE A 432 16.97 -1.62 -19.78
N GLU A 433 17.64 -2.08 -18.74
CA GLU A 433 18.42 -3.33 -18.74
C GLU A 433 18.18 -4.11 -17.43
N ILE A 434 18.64 -5.37 -17.40
CA ILE A 434 18.54 -6.24 -16.23
C ILE A 434 19.24 -5.58 -15.03
N PHE A 435 18.60 -5.57 -13.86
CA PHE A 435 19.06 -4.82 -12.68
C PHE A 435 20.12 -5.60 -11.89
N ASP A 436 21.14 -6.11 -12.60
CA ASP A 436 22.32 -6.70 -12.01
C ASP A 436 23.21 -5.64 -11.32
N ASP A 437 24.37 -6.05 -10.82
CA ASP A 437 25.29 -5.15 -10.12
C ASP A 437 25.80 -4.00 -11.00
N GLU A 438 25.98 -4.24 -12.31
CA GLU A 438 26.44 -3.22 -13.25
C GLU A 438 25.34 -2.18 -13.51
N GLN A 439 24.10 -2.62 -13.83
CA GLN A 439 22.98 -1.71 -14.05
C GLN A 439 22.63 -0.95 -12.78
N ARG A 440 22.76 -1.58 -11.60
CA ARG A 440 22.60 -0.93 -10.31
C ARG A 440 23.61 0.20 -10.09
N ALA A 441 24.86 0.00 -10.49
CA ALA A 441 25.91 1.03 -10.42
C ALA A 441 25.62 2.18 -11.41
N TYR A 442 25.14 1.89 -12.61
CA TYR A 442 24.68 2.91 -13.56
C TYR A 442 23.44 3.67 -13.05
N PHE A 443 22.48 2.96 -12.45
CA PHE A 443 21.32 3.59 -11.82
C PHE A 443 21.74 4.58 -10.72
N SER A 444 22.66 4.17 -9.85
CA SER A 444 23.20 5.03 -8.81
C SER A 444 23.85 6.29 -9.39
N GLY A 445 24.67 6.15 -10.42
CA GLY A 445 25.27 7.29 -11.11
C GLY A 445 24.24 8.21 -11.75
N ALA A 446 23.29 7.63 -12.48
CA ALA A 446 22.22 8.38 -13.14
C ALA A 446 21.35 9.17 -12.14
N VAL A 447 20.98 8.56 -11.00
CA VAL A 447 20.21 9.24 -9.94
C VAL A 447 21.00 10.40 -9.32
N LYS A 448 22.30 10.20 -9.03
CA LYS A 448 23.16 11.25 -8.45
C LYS A 448 23.33 12.43 -9.41
N ASP A 449 23.33 12.17 -10.70
CA ASP A 449 23.56 13.16 -11.77
C ASP A 449 22.27 13.87 -12.23
N LEU A 450 21.11 13.63 -11.61
CA LEU A 450 19.89 14.41 -11.86
C LEU A 450 20.11 15.86 -11.42
N ASP A 451 19.99 16.81 -12.34
CA ASP A 451 20.15 18.24 -12.06
C ASP A 451 18.87 19.01 -12.43
N ILE A 452 18.62 20.10 -11.69
CA ILE A 452 17.42 20.92 -11.85
C ILE A 452 17.45 21.67 -13.19
N GLU A 453 16.31 21.64 -13.91
CA GLU A 453 16.06 22.39 -15.13
C GLU A 453 14.75 23.21 -15.02
N GLY A 454 14.18 23.63 -16.14
CA GLY A 454 13.14 24.65 -16.28
C GLY A 454 11.71 24.26 -15.85
N SER A 455 10.84 23.96 -16.84
CA SER A 455 9.38 23.74 -16.71
C SER A 455 9.06 22.27 -16.38
N THR A 456 7.76 21.86 -16.47
CA THR A 456 7.29 20.53 -16.04
C THR A 456 6.51 19.85 -17.16
N ALA A 457 7.17 18.96 -17.95
CA ALA A 457 6.59 18.23 -19.09
C ALA A 457 6.27 16.76 -18.74
N THR A 458 5.58 16.51 -17.63
CA THR A 458 5.31 15.19 -17.04
C THR A 458 4.78 14.17 -18.05
N TYR A 459 3.76 14.53 -18.82
CA TYR A 459 3.10 13.56 -19.71
C TYR A 459 3.91 13.24 -20.97
N ASN A 460 4.83 14.11 -21.37
CA ASN A 460 5.79 13.78 -22.41
C ASN A 460 6.74 12.67 -21.92
N ALA A 461 7.24 12.77 -20.70
CA ALA A 461 8.10 11.77 -20.10
C ALA A 461 7.38 10.42 -19.88
N VAL A 462 6.11 10.45 -19.45
CA VAL A 462 5.26 9.26 -19.37
C VAL A 462 5.18 8.54 -20.73
N LEU A 463 4.94 9.28 -21.83
CA LEU A 463 4.86 8.69 -23.17
C LEU A 463 6.21 8.08 -23.62
N ILE A 464 7.34 8.75 -23.36
CA ILE A 464 8.68 8.23 -23.68
C ILE A 464 8.94 6.94 -22.87
N ALA A 465 8.68 6.95 -21.57
CA ALA A 465 8.86 5.79 -20.72
C ALA A 465 8.00 4.59 -21.16
N LEU A 466 6.72 4.83 -21.50
CA LEU A 466 5.83 3.78 -22.02
C LEU A 466 6.37 3.18 -23.33
N LYS A 467 6.91 3.99 -24.24
CA LYS A 467 7.53 3.50 -25.47
C LYS A 467 8.74 2.63 -25.18
N MET A 468 9.66 3.08 -24.32
CA MET A 468 10.83 2.30 -23.91
C MET A 468 10.41 0.93 -23.33
N MET A 469 9.37 0.92 -22.50
CA MET A 469 8.84 -0.31 -21.89
C MET A 469 8.26 -1.26 -22.93
N LEU A 470 7.50 -0.77 -23.91
CA LEU A 470 6.94 -1.60 -24.99
C LEU A 470 8.04 -2.18 -25.89
N GLU A 471 9.08 -1.42 -26.17
CA GLU A 471 10.24 -1.90 -26.93
C GLU A 471 10.95 -3.04 -26.17
N LYS A 472 11.23 -2.84 -24.88
CA LYS A 472 11.86 -3.87 -24.03
C LYS A 472 10.98 -5.11 -23.84
N LYS A 473 9.65 -4.92 -23.78
CA LYS A 473 8.67 -6.02 -23.70
C LYS A 473 8.74 -6.97 -24.90
N GLN A 474 9.14 -6.49 -26.08
CA GLN A 474 9.32 -7.37 -27.25
C GLN A 474 10.50 -8.34 -27.06
N GLU A 475 11.53 -7.93 -26.32
CA GLU A 475 12.67 -8.78 -25.96
C GLU A 475 12.32 -9.77 -24.84
N ILE A 476 11.43 -9.36 -23.93
CA ILE A 476 11.04 -10.15 -22.75
C ILE A 476 9.50 -10.26 -22.68
N PRO A 477 8.90 -11.11 -23.53
CA PRO A 477 7.45 -11.15 -23.71
C PRO A 477 6.65 -11.53 -22.46
N ASN A 478 7.24 -12.23 -21.49
CA ASN A 478 6.59 -12.64 -20.25
C ASN A 478 6.72 -11.63 -19.11
N ALA A 479 7.51 -10.55 -19.28
CA ALA A 479 7.69 -9.56 -18.21
C ALA A 479 6.38 -8.80 -17.91
N LYS A 480 6.14 -8.46 -16.63
CA LYS A 480 5.15 -7.45 -16.24
C LYS A 480 5.74 -6.05 -16.48
N MET A 481 4.87 -5.06 -16.65
CA MET A 481 5.30 -3.66 -16.85
C MET A 481 4.71 -2.77 -15.77
N MET A 482 5.51 -1.85 -15.22
CA MET A 482 5.07 -0.88 -14.20
C MET A 482 5.79 0.46 -14.42
N LEU A 483 5.06 1.56 -14.32
CA LEU A 483 5.62 2.91 -14.46
C LEU A 483 5.51 3.64 -13.14
N PHE A 484 6.59 4.29 -12.71
CA PHE A 484 6.63 5.10 -11.49
C PHE A 484 6.89 6.57 -11.87
N VAL A 485 5.98 7.47 -11.51
CA VAL A 485 6.07 8.90 -11.81
C VAL A 485 6.24 9.67 -10.50
N LEU A 486 7.37 10.37 -10.36
CA LEU A 486 7.71 11.16 -9.18
C LEU A 486 7.66 12.64 -9.54
N SER A 487 6.80 13.42 -8.89
CA SER A 487 6.59 14.85 -9.19
C SER A 487 6.12 15.62 -7.95
N ASP A 488 6.47 16.90 -7.86
CA ASP A 488 6.04 17.83 -6.81
C ASP A 488 5.04 18.88 -7.29
N GLY A 489 4.69 18.88 -8.58
CA GLY A 489 3.97 20.02 -9.12
C GLY A 489 3.04 19.80 -10.31
N ASP A 490 2.44 20.91 -10.69
CA ASP A 490 1.56 21.01 -11.84
C ASP A 490 2.32 20.92 -13.15
N GLN A 491 1.88 20.06 -14.03
CA GLN A 491 2.32 20.04 -15.42
C GLN A 491 1.99 21.37 -16.10
N ASN A 492 2.99 22.01 -16.68
CA ASN A 492 2.86 23.31 -17.33
C ASN A 492 3.39 23.33 -18.77
N ARG A 493 3.96 22.23 -19.27
CA ARG A 493 4.53 22.08 -20.62
C ARG A 493 4.19 20.71 -21.22
N GLY A 494 4.18 20.61 -22.55
CA GLY A 494 3.94 19.38 -23.28
C GLY A 494 2.46 18.99 -23.38
N TYR A 495 2.20 17.70 -23.57
CA TYR A 495 0.84 17.18 -23.69
C TYR A 495 0.10 17.22 -22.36
N LYS A 496 -1.23 17.41 -22.43
CA LYS A 496 -2.11 17.38 -21.26
C LYS A 496 -2.59 15.96 -20.97
N LEU A 497 -2.93 15.68 -19.72
CA LEU A 497 -3.43 14.37 -19.27
C LEU A 497 -4.60 13.86 -20.13
N ASP A 498 -5.56 14.71 -20.51
CA ASP A 498 -6.71 14.31 -21.33
C ASP A 498 -6.32 13.71 -22.70
N ARG A 499 -5.15 14.08 -23.24
CA ARG A 499 -4.62 13.52 -24.47
C ARG A 499 -3.87 12.20 -24.24
N VAL A 500 -3.28 12.03 -23.08
CA VAL A 500 -2.42 10.89 -22.71
C VAL A 500 -3.21 9.78 -22.02
N ALA A 501 -4.24 10.12 -21.24
CA ALA A 501 -5.07 9.17 -20.51
C ALA A 501 -5.64 8.02 -21.38
N PRO A 502 -6.18 8.27 -22.60
CA PRO A 502 -6.66 7.17 -23.45
C PRO A 502 -5.55 6.21 -23.90
N ILE A 503 -4.32 6.71 -24.08
CA ILE A 503 -3.14 5.89 -24.43
C ILE A 503 -2.78 5.00 -23.23
N VAL A 504 -2.63 5.60 -22.05
CA VAL A 504 -2.33 4.86 -20.80
C VAL A 504 -3.38 3.78 -20.54
N GLY A 505 -4.68 4.14 -20.67
CA GLY A 505 -5.78 3.19 -20.48
C GLY A 505 -5.78 2.03 -21.48
N GLY A 506 -5.49 2.30 -22.74
CA GLY A 506 -5.42 1.26 -23.78
C GLY A 506 -4.22 0.32 -23.63
N LEU A 507 -3.11 0.81 -23.10
CA LEU A 507 -1.90 -0.01 -22.84
C LEU A 507 -2.04 -0.90 -21.61
N LYS A 508 -2.93 -0.57 -20.67
CA LYS A 508 -3.16 -1.31 -19.42
C LYS A 508 -1.90 -1.50 -18.56
N ILE A 509 -0.96 -0.55 -18.63
CA ILE A 509 0.25 -0.55 -17.81
C ILE A 509 -0.06 0.23 -16.54
N PRO A 510 0.10 -0.35 -15.32
CA PRO A 510 -0.06 0.38 -14.07
C PRO A 510 0.91 1.56 -13.98
N VAL A 511 0.39 2.73 -13.59
CA VAL A 511 1.18 3.94 -13.39
C VAL A 511 1.05 4.36 -11.93
N TYR A 512 2.07 4.08 -11.14
CA TYR A 512 2.18 4.53 -9.76
C TYR A 512 2.66 5.97 -9.74
N THR A 513 1.95 6.84 -9.05
CA THR A 513 2.36 8.23 -8.91
C THR A 513 2.81 8.51 -7.49
N ILE A 514 3.94 9.18 -7.35
CA ILE A 514 4.53 9.56 -6.08
C ILE A 514 4.61 11.08 -6.07
N GLY A 515 3.66 11.67 -5.35
CA GLY A 515 3.57 13.11 -5.17
C GLY A 515 4.47 13.56 -4.02
N TYR A 516 5.16 14.67 -4.20
CA TYR A 516 6.06 15.24 -3.23
C TYR A 516 5.51 16.57 -2.71
N ASN A 517 5.16 16.64 -1.42
CA ASN A 517 4.58 17.84 -0.79
C ASN A 517 3.38 18.43 -1.55
N LEU A 518 2.56 17.61 -2.18
CA LEU A 518 1.39 18.09 -2.90
C LEU A 518 0.38 18.69 -1.92
N GLU A 519 -0.07 19.90 -2.22
CA GLU A 519 -1.16 20.51 -1.46
C GLU A 519 -2.45 19.72 -1.68
N SER A 520 -3.12 19.35 -0.58
CA SER A 520 -4.37 18.59 -0.64
C SER A 520 -5.45 19.36 -1.39
N GLY A 521 -6.09 18.71 -2.37
CA GLY A 521 -7.08 19.32 -3.25
C GLY A 521 -6.48 20.15 -4.39
N SER A 522 -5.14 20.17 -4.54
CA SER A 522 -4.48 20.86 -5.65
C SER A 522 -4.77 20.18 -7.00
N ARG A 523 -4.52 20.93 -8.07
CA ARG A 523 -4.61 20.39 -9.42
C ARG A 523 -3.58 19.28 -9.66
N ALA A 524 -2.35 19.44 -9.17
CA ALA A 524 -1.29 18.44 -9.26
C ALA A 524 -1.71 17.13 -8.60
N GLU A 525 -2.23 17.16 -7.38
CA GLU A 525 -2.76 15.98 -6.69
C GLU A 525 -3.87 15.31 -7.49
N SER A 526 -4.83 16.09 -7.98
CA SER A 526 -5.96 15.59 -8.77
C SER A 526 -5.52 14.92 -10.07
N GLU A 527 -4.58 15.53 -10.82
CA GLU A 527 -4.08 14.98 -12.08
C GLU A 527 -3.24 13.71 -11.86
N LEU A 528 -2.34 13.68 -10.86
CA LEU A 528 -1.56 12.49 -10.53
C LEU A 528 -2.44 11.35 -10.02
N LYS A 529 -3.45 11.65 -9.20
CA LYS A 529 -4.45 10.67 -8.75
C LYS A 529 -5.26 10.10 -9.91
N ARG A 530 -5.65 10.95 -10.87
CA ARG A 530 -6.34 10.49 -12.08
C ARG A 530 -5.43 9.62 -12.93
N LEU A 531 -4.16 9.98 -13.12
CA LEU A 531 -3.19 9.20 -13.89
C LEU A 531 -3.00 7.80 -13.31
N SER A 532 -2.78 7.69 -12.01
CA SER A 532 -2.63 6.38 -11.34
C SER A 532 -3.94 5.58 -11.34
N GLY A 533 -5.08 6.23 -11.22
CA GLY A 533 -6.40 5.56 -11.23
C GLY A 533 -6.82 4.95 -12.57
N ILE A 534 -6.18 5.31 -13.69
CA ILE A 534 -6.55 4.79 -15.02
C ILE A 534 -6.43 3.27 -15.09
N ASN A 535 -5.35 2.70 -14.58
CA ASN A 535 -5.06 1.26 -14.58
C ASN A 535 -4.93 0.70 -13.16
N GLU A 536 -5.76 1.21 -12.24
CA GLU A 536 -5.94 0.69 -10.86
C GLU A 536 -4.66 0.72 -10.00
N ALA A 537 -3.70 1.56 -10.33
CA ALA A 537 -2.55 1.83 -9.49
C ALA A 537 -2.86 2.91 -8.42
N SER A 538 -1.88 3.34 -7.64
CA SER A 538 -2.10 4.26 -6.52
C SER A 538 -1.28 5.55 -6.62
N LEU A 539 -1.82 6.63 -6.07
CA LEU A 539 -1.07 7.83 -5.71
C LEU A 539 -0.58 7.72 -4.27
N ILE A 540 0.70 7.94 -4.06
CA ILE A 540 1.31 8.21 -2.76
C ILE A 540 1.64 9.71 -2.72
N ASN A 541 1.13 10.43 -1.73
CA ASN A 541 1.53 11.80 -1.45
C ASN A 541 2.35 11.81 -0.16
N ALA A 542 3.62 12.16 -0.26
CA ALA A 542 4.59 12.10 0.82
C ALA A 542 5.28 13.45 1.03
N ASP A 543 5.58 13.81 2.27
CA ASP A 543 6.55 14.85 2.55
C ASP A 543 7.99 14.35 2.41
N SER A 544 8.98 15.25 2.54
CA SER A 544 10.40 14.93 2.38
C SER A 544 10.91 13.86 3.35
N ASN A 545 10.31 13.76 4.52
CA ASN A 545 10.76 12.85 5.57
C ASN A 545 10.14 11.45 5.41
N ASP A 546 8.98 11.38 4.77
CA ASP A 546 8.17 10.15 4.64
C ASP A 546 8.37 9.42 3.29
N LEU A 547 8.95 10.13 2.30
CA LEU A 547 9.12 9.63 0.93
C LEU A 547 9.90 8.31 0.87
N VAL A 548 11.00 8.18 1.63
CA VAL A 548 11.81 6.96 1.67
C VAL A 548 10.99 5.76 2.15
N ASN A 549 10.16 5.93 3.18
CA ASN A 549 9.31 4.87 3.70
C ASN A 549 8.24 4.44 2.68
N HIS A 550 7.57 5.39 2.07
CA HIS A 550 6.55 5.11 1.08
C HIS A 550 7.13 4.41 -0.15
N MET A 551 8.28 4.86 -0.64
CA MET A 551 8.96 4.22 -1.77
C MET A 551 9.49 2.83 -1.41
N ARG A 552 10.08 2.65 -0.22
CA ARG A 552 10.51 1.34 0.27
C ARG A 552 9.33 0.35 0.27
N ASN A 553 8.20 0.78 0.80
CA ASN A 553 7.01 -0.05 0.89
C ASN A 553 6.44 -0.38 -0.49
N LEU A 554 6.38 0.60 -1.37
CA LEU A 554 5.95 0.42 -2.75
C LEU A 554 6.89 -0.55 -3.50
N PHE A 555 8.21 -0.34 -3.45
CA PHE A 555 9.18 -1.21 -4.14
C PHE A 555 9.21 -2.62 -3.54
N ASN A 556 8.98 -2.75 -2.24
CA ASN A 556 8.92 -4.07 -1.61
C ASN A 556 7.70 -4.88 -2.07
N VAL A 557 6.60 -4.20 -2.40
CA VAL A 557 5.39 -4.82 -2.96
C VAL A 557 5.50 -5.01 -4.45
N GLU A 558 5.94 -4.00 -5.19
CA GLU A 558 5.85 -3.97 -6.65
C GLU A 558 7.13 -4.49 -7.34
N LEU A 559 8.32 -4.26 -6.79
CA LEU A 559 9.62 -4.60 -7.36
C LEU A 559 10.42 -5.61 -6.52
#